data_077ce7d214131658246d8186d513d363
#
_entry.id   077ce7d214131658246d8186d513d363
#
_cell.length_a   1.000
_cell.length_b   1.000
_cell.length_c   1.000
_cell.angle_alpha   90.00
_cell.angle_beta   90.00
_cell.angle_gamma   90.00
#
_symmetry.space_group_name_H-M   'P 1'
#
loop_
_entity.id
_entity.type
_entity.pdbx_description
1 polymer ?
#
loop_
_entity_poly.entity_id
_entity_poly.type
_entity_poly.pdbx_seq_one_letter_code
_entity_poly.pdbx_strand_id
1 'polypeptide(L)'
;MSFSDIISELKGNEKLIERLRLAIQSGRLFHGYIIEGKESETQKLAEAFISAALCERHDGDACGACASCRKIADGNSEDIIRIGRPGESVKDRAVEDMISRAMQRSYTGHRLFMLVSNADSMTLRAQNRLLKTLEEPPEGVTIILTVENAESLVQTIRSRCQLLKMFSDGLERSPEADEKFRRDALATAAAVIMGTPAYSIWNDIGRFTASREAASGFLSIAETLYRDALISGYDPGGRLRLNTDSGELIEKCKRRCTAEQLAYAIESAETAVKDLARNVSAGHAVKYMIFDIQEKINDNSNRSKI
;
A
#
# COMPACT_ATOMS: atom_id res chain seq x y z
N MET A 1 16.38 -18.72 2.40
CA MET A 1 16.36 -17.42 1.67
C MET A 1 16.61 -16.33 2.72
N SER A 2 17.60 -15.48 2.52
CA SER A 2 17.91 -14.36 3.42
C SER A 2 17.39 -13.04 2.84
N PHE A 3 17.32 -12.00 3.67
CA PHE A 3 17.05 -10.65 3.15
C PHE A 3 18.16 -10.21 2.17
N SER A 4 19.40 -10.57 2.46
CA SER A 4 20.53 -10.26 1.59
C SER A 4 20.41 -10.90 0.20
N ASP A 5 19.80 -12.09 0.10
CA ASP A 5 19.57 -12.77 -1.18
C ASP A 5 18.49 -12.07 -2.02
N ILE A 6 17.43 -11.56 -1.37
CA ILE A 6 16.27 -11.00 -2.08
C ILE A 6 16.33 -9.50 -2.30
N ILE A 7 17.23 -8.78 -1.60
CA ILE A 7 17.27 -7.30 -1.67
C ILE A 7 17.55 -6.79 -3.09
N SER A 8 18.36 -7.54 -3.87
CA SER A 8 18.65 -7.24 -5.27
C SER A 8 17.46 -7.51 -6.20
N GLU A 9 16.52 -8.38 -5.79
CA GLU A 9 15.33 -8.74 -6.55
C GLU A 9 14.13 -7.85 -6.20
N LEU A 10 14.08 -7.36 -4.95
CA LEU A 10 13.00 -6.51 -4.42
C LEU A 10 13.41 -5.05 -4.35
N LYS A 11 13.93 -4.53 -5.45
CA LYS A 11 14.39 -3.14 -5.56
C LYS A 11 13.30 -2.15 -5.14
N GLY A 12 13.70 -1.08 -4.46
CA GLY A 12 12.79 -0.05 -3.92
C GLY A 12 12.16 -0.42 -2.57
N ASN A 13 12.44 -1.63 -2.05
CA ASN A 13 11.93 -2.09 -0.76
C ASN A 13 12.98 -2.13 0.35
N GLU A 14 14.16 -1.53 0.14
CA GLU A 14 15.31 -1.58 1.06
C GLU A 14 14.93 -1.04 2.44
N LYS A 15 14.20 0.08 2.51
CA LYS A 15 13.74 0.67 3.78
C LYS A 15 12.76 -0.24 4.52
N LEU A 16 11.92 -0.97 3.79
CA LEU A 16 10.99 -1.93 4.36
C LEU A 16 11.74 -3.11 4.95
N ILE A 17 12.68 -3.66 4.22
CA ILE A 17 13.54 -4.76 4.65
C ILE A 17 14.35 -4.35 5.88
N GLU A 18 14.94 -3.16 5.90
CA GLU A 18 15.71 -2.65 7.04
C GLU A 18 14.83 -2.51 8.30
N ARG A 19 13.59 -2.03 8.17
CA ARG A 19 12.64 -1.99 9.29
C ARG A 19 12.35 -3.39 9.85
N LEU A 20 12.21 -4.38 9.00
CA LEU A 20 12.00 -5.77 9.43
C LEU A 20 13.24 -6.33 10.13
N ARG A 21 14.44 -6.04 9.62
CA ARG A 21 15.71 -6.40 10.30
C ARG A 21 15.79 -5.85 11.71
N LEU A 22 15.53 -4.55 11.85
CA LEU A 22 15.55 -3.88 13.16
C LEU A 22 14.50 -4.45 14.13
N ALA A 23 13.30 -4.79 13.63
CA ALA A 23 12.26 -5.43 14.42
C ALA A 23 12.70 -6.82 14.92
N ILE A 24 13.35 -7.61 14.08
CA ILE A 24 13.91 -8.92 14.45
C ILE A 24 15.03 -8.77 15.49
N GLN A 25 16.00 -7.90 15.24
CA GLN A 25 17.14 -7.65 16.14
C GLN A 25 16.69 -7.17 17.53
N SER A 26 15.66 -6.33 17.57
CA SER A 26 15.10 -5.84 18.85
C SER A 26 14.19 -6.87 19.56
N GLY A 27 13.89 -8.00 18.92
CA GLY A 27 12.95 -9.00 19.43
C GLY A 27 11.49 -8.54 19.45
N ARG A 28 11.19 -7.33 18.92
CA ARG A 28 9.86 -6.69 18.96
C ARG A 28 9.11 -6.90 17.65
N LEU A 29 8.67 -8.13 17.43
CA LEU A 29 7.77 -8.41 16.31
C LEU A 29 6.32 -8.16 16.69
N PHE A 30 5.58 -7.57 15.75
CA PHE A 30 4.15 -7.41 15.91
C PHE A 30 3.44 -8.76 15.72
N HIS A 31 2.25 -8.92 16.28
CA HIS A 31 1.52 -10.18 16.21
C HIS A 31 0.88 -10.45 14.83
N GLY A 32 0.66 -9.41 14.01
CA GLY A 32 0.04 -9.53 12.69
C GLY A 32 0.66 -8.58 11.67
N TYR A 33 1.00 -9.11 10.50
CA TYR A 33 1.51 -8.34 9.37
C TYR A 33 0.66 -8.60 8.14
N ILE A 34 0.40 -7.55 7.35
CA ILE A 34 -0.12 -7.64 6.00
C ILE A 34 0.99 -7.17 5.06
N ILE A 35 1.41 -8.02 4.13
CA ILE A 35 2.39 -7.69 3.09
C ILE A 35 1.63 -7.52 1.79
N GLU A 36 1.51 -6.27 1.31
CA GLU A 36 0.77 -5.91 0.10
C GLU A 36 1.74 -5.70 -1.07
N GLY A 37 1.45 -6.33 -2.20
CA GLY A 37 2.22 -6.22 -3.43
C GLY A 37 2.02 -7.42 -4.35
N LYS A 38 2.83 -7.54 -5.39
CA LYS A 38 2.77 -8.65 -6.34
C LYS A 38 3.01 -9.99 -5.64
N GLU A 39 2.15 -10.99 -5.92
CA GLU A 39 2.15 -12.29 -5.23
C GLU A 39 3.55 -12.91 -5.11
N SER A 40 4.30 -12.96 -6.23
CA SER A 40 5.65 -13.57 -6.23
C SER A 40 6.66 -12.84 -5.33
N GLU A 41 6.50 -11.54 -5.14
CA GLU A 41 7.40 -10.69 -4.36
C GLU A 41 7.03 -10.71 -2.87
N THR A 42 5.72 -10.61 -2.57
CA THR A 42 5.21 -10.69 -1.20
C THR A 42 5.54 -12.03 -0.56
N GLN A 43 5.45 -13.13 -1.35
CA GLN A 43 5.82 -14.46 -0.89
C GLN A 43 7.32 -14.55 -0.57
N LYS A 44 8.19 -14.03 -1.43
CA LYS A 44 9.65 -13.99 -1.19
C LYS A 44 9.99 -13.20 0.08
N LEU A 45 9.38 -12.02 0.25
CA LEU A 45 9.61 -11.20 1.44
C LEU A 45 9.12 -11.92 2.72
N ALA A 46 7.92 -12.52 2.68
CA ALA A 46 7.39 -13.26 3.82
C ALA A 46 8.30 -14.42 4.24
N GLU A 47 8.75 -15.23 3.28
CA GLU A 47 9.66 -16.37 3.56
C GLU A 47 11.03 -15.90 4.08
N ALA A 48 11.60 -14.82 3.54
CA ALA A 48 12.83 -14.25 4.05
C ALA A 48 12.66 -13.67 5.45
N PHE A 49 11.55 -12.98 5.71
CA PHE A 49 11.23 -12.44 7.03
C PHE A 49 11.10 -13.55 8.09
N ILE A 50 10.37 -14.62 7.78
CA ILE A 50 10.21 -15.78 8.67
C ILE A 50 11.57 -16.44 8.91
N SER A 51 12.35 -16.63 7.84
CA SER A 51 13.67 -17.28 7.93
C SER A 51 14.64 -16.46 8.81
N ALA A 52 14.64 -15.14 8.67
CA ALA A 52 15.45 -14.25 9.49
C ALA A 52 15.00 -14.25 10.96
N ALA A 53 13.67 -14.24 11.20
CA ALA A 53 13.11 -14.20 12.54
C ALA A 53 13.30 -15.52 13.32
N LEU A 54 13.38 -16.66 12.64
CA LEU A 54 13.64 -17.98 13.22
C LEU A 54 15.12 -18.36 13.21
N CYS A 55 16.00 -17.53 12.66
CA CYS A 55 17.43 -17.79 12.61
C CYS A 55 18.04 -17.75 14.01
N GLU A 56 18.81 -18.78 14.38
CA GLU A 56 19.44 -18.90 15.71
C GLU A 56 20.49 -17.82 15.99
N ARG A 57 20.99 -17.12 14.95
CA ARG A 57 21.97 -16.03 15.11
C ARG A 57 21.36 -14.73 15.62
N HIS A 58 20.07 -14.53 15.37
CA HIS A 58 19.32 -13.32 15.75
C HIS A 58 19.94 -11.98 15.31
N ASP A 59 20.73 -11.98 14.23
CA ASP A 59 21.40 -10.78 13.70
C ASP A 59 20.52 -9.98 12.71
N GLY A 60 19.27 -10.34 12.59
CA GLY A 60 18.29 -9.68 11.72
C GLY A 60 18.26 -10.21 10.29
N ASP A 61 19.01 -11.28 9.99
CA ASP A 61 18.97 -11.96 8.69
C ASP A 61 19.10 -13.49 8.85
N ALA A 62 18.73 -14.23 7.83
CA ALA A 62 18.88 -15.68 7.81
C ALA A 62 20.30 -16.10 7.45
N CYS A 63 20.98 -16.85 8.32
CA CYS A 63 22.35 -17.28 8.07
C CYS A 63 22.48 -18.46 7.07
N GLY A 64 21.38 -19.15 6.75
CA GLY A 64 21.37 -20.31 5.85
C GLY A 64 22.01 -21.59 6.38
N ALA A 65 22.74 -21.52 7.52
CA ALA A 65 23.59 -22.61 8.01
C ALA A 65 23.14 -23.24 9.33
N CYS A 66 22.36 -22.54 10.16
CA CYS A 66 21.87 -23.09 11.44
C CYS A 66 20.79 -24.16 11.24
N ALA A 67 20.42 -24.87 12.31
CA ALA A 67 19.43 -25.95 12.22
C ALA A 67 18.05 -25.43 11.77
N SER A 68 17.62 -24.29 12.30
CA SER A 68 16.36 -23.65 11.89
C SER A 68 16.35 -23.24 10.43
N CYS A 69 17.40 -22.57 9.92
CA CYS A 69 17.48 -22.19 8.53
C CYS A 69 17.46 -23.39 7.58
N ARG A 70 18.12 -24.50 7.91
CA ARG A 70 18.09 -25.73 7.13
C ARG A 70 16.71 -26.36 7.09
N LYS A 71 16.04 -26.50 8.25
CA LYS A 71 14.66 -27.01 8.33
C LYS A 71 13.68 -26.19 7.49
N ILE A 72 13.85 -24.86 7.48
CA ILE A 72 13.00 -23.97 6.67
C ILE A 72 13.27 -24.19 5.18
N ALA A 73 14.53 -24.27 4.76
CA ALA A 73 14.92 -24.51 3.38
C ALA A 73 14.37 -25.86 2.85
N ASP A 74 14.37 -26.88 3.71
CA ASP A 74 13.84 -28.22 3.38
C ASP A 74 12.31 -28.31 3.46
N GLY A 75 11.62 -27.21 3.84
CA GLY A 75 10.16 -27.17 4.01
C GLY A 75 9.64 -27.92 5.25
N ASN A 76 10.52 -28.37 6.15
CA ASN A 76 10.22 -29.25 7.29
C ASN A 76 10.22 -28.48 8.64
N SER A 77 10.12 -27.16 8.60
CA SER A 77 10.05 -26.37 9.84
C SER A 77 8.68 -26.53 10.48
N GLU A 78 8.70 -27.00 11.72
CA GLU A 78 7.51 -27.12 12.55
C GLU A 78 7.04 -25.75 13.09
N ASP A 79 7.89 -24.73 13.08
CA ASP A 79 7.63 -23.38 13.59
C ASP A 79 6.94 -22.50 12.55
N ILE A 80 6.50 -23.10 11.43
CA ILE A 80 5.80 -22.40 10.38
C ILE A 80 4.57 -23.21 9.95
N ILE A 81 3.39 -22.60 10.03
CA ILE A 81 2.16 -23.16 9.47
C ILE A 81 1.79 -22.32 8.25
N ARG A 82 1.73 -22.97 7.08
CA ARG A 82 1.42 -22.33 5.81
C ARG A 82 0.06 -22.77 5.31
N ILE A 83 -0.75 -21.82 4.84
CA ILE A 83 -1.99 -22.06 4.09
C ILE A 83 -2.09 -21.08 2.92
N GLY A 84 -2.93 -21.42 1.96
CA GLY A 84 -3.09 -20.67 0.72
C GLY A 84 -2.08 -21.13 -0.36
N ARG A 85 -2.59 -21.24 -1.57
CA ARG A 85 -1.81 -21.57 -2.77
C ARG A 85 -2.26 -20.65 -3.90
N PRO A 86 -1.37 -20.35 -4.87
CA PRO A 86 -1.74 -19.60 -6.04
C PRO A 86 -2.98 -20.20 -6.73
N GLY A 87 -3.97 -19.37 -7.02
CA GLY A 87 -5.21 -19.78 -7.71
C GLY A 87 -6.23 -20.54 -6.87
N GLU A 88 -5.97 -20.83 -5.58
CA GLU A 88 -6.90 -21.48 -4.68
C GLU A 88 -7.50 -20.49 -3.67
N SER A 89 -8.83 -20.62 -3.42
CA SER A 89 -9.48 -19.83 -2.37
C SER A 89 -9.18 -20.40 -0.99
N VAL A 90 -8.77 -19.55 -0.06
CA VAL A 90 -8.53 -19.94 1.34
C VAL A 90 -9.86 -20.03 2.08
N LYS A 91 -10.28 -21.26 2.36
CA LYS A 91 -11.55 -21.59 2.98
C LYS A 91 -11.47 -21.55 4.52
N ASP A 92 -12.61 -21.37 5.16
CA ASP A 92 -12.79 -21.32 6.62
C ASP A 92 -12.10 -22.50 7.34
N ARG A 93 -12.26 -23.73 6.85
CA ARG A 93 -11.66 -24.94 7.46
C ARG A 93 -10.14 -24.89 7.49
N ALA A 94 -9.50 -24.38 6.44
CA ALA A 94 -8.03 -24.25 6.40
C ALA A 94 -7.51 -23.29 7.48
N VAL A 95 -8.23 -22.17 7.70
CA VAL A 95 -7.92 -21.22 8.77
C VAL A 95 -8.17 -21.83 10.15
N GLU A 96 -9.25 -22.59 10.32
CA GLU A 96 -9.57 -23.31 11.57
C GLU A 96 -8.48 -24.31 11.94
N ASP A 97 -8.06 -25.14 10.99
CA ASP A 97 -7.02 -26.14 11.20
C ASP A 97 -5.66 -25.46 11.54
N MET A 98 -5.35 -24.33 10.88
CA MET A 98 -4.16 -23.52 11.15
C MET A 98 -4.17 -22.96 12.57
N ILE A 99 -5.28 -22.36 13.01
CA ILE A 99 -5.45 -21.79 14.34
C ILE A 99 -5.34 -22.90 15.40
N SER A 100 -6.00 -24.04 15.19
CA SER A 100 -5.97 -25.17 16.11
C SER A 100 -4.54 -25.71 16.31
N ARG A 101 -3.76 -25.80 15.25
CA ARG A 101 -2.35 -26.19 15.28
C ARG A 101 -1.49 -25.16 16.00
N ALA A 102 -1.74 -23.86 15.77
CA ALA A 102 -1.03 -22.78 16.44
C ALA A 102 -1.26 -22.79 17.95
N MET A 103 -2.51 -22.97 18.39
CA MET A 103 -2.87 -23.09 19.80
C MET A 103 -2.15 -24.24 20.49
N GLN A 104 -2.07 -25.43 19.85
CA GLN A 104 -1.37 -26.57 20.42
C GLN A 104 0.13 -26.34 20.63
N ARG A 105 0.77 -25.56 19.73
CA ARG A 105 2.21 -25.30 19.78
C ARG A 105 2.63 -24.12 20.64
N SER A 106 1.76 -23.14 20.83
CA SER A 106 2.04 -21.98 21.68
C SER A 106 2.45 -22.37 23.11
N TYR A 107 2.09 -23.56 23.58
CA TYR A 107 2.51 -24.07 24.88
C TYR A 107 3.98 -24.52 24.97
N THR A 108 4.69 -24.62 23.83
CA THR A 108 6.11 -25.07 23.83
C THR A 108 7.11 -23.91 24.00
N GLY A 109 6.65 -22.67 24.04
CA GLY A 109 7.48 -21.47 24.22
C GLY A 109 8.33 -21.07 23.02
N HIS A 110 8.22 -21.74 21.90
CA HIS A 110 8.91 -21.38 20.65
C HIS A 110 8.09 -20.41 19.82
N ARG A 111 8.76 -19.49 19.12
CA ARG A 111 8.11 -18.58 18.18
C ARG A 111 7.50 -19.35 17.01
N LEU A 112 6.24 -19.08 16.69
CA LEU A 112 5.50 -19.73 15.63
C LEU A 112 5.00 -18.70 14.61
N PHE A 113 5.18 -18.98 13.33
CA PHE A 113 4.65 -18.17 12.25
C PHE A 113 3.47 -18.85 11.57
N MET A 114 2.40 -18.10 11.38
CA MET A 114 1.23 -18.48 10.58
C MET A 114 1.28 -17.66 9.30
N LEU A 115 1.60 -18.30 8.17
CA LEU A 115 1.64 -17.64 6.86
C LEU A 115 0.39 -18.01 6.05
N VAL A 116 -0.40 -17.00 5.74
CA VAL A 116 -1.54 -17.10 4.81
C VAL A 116 -1.13 -16.45 3.50
N SER A 117 -0.77 -17.26 2.52
CA SER A 117 -0.46 -16.78 1.17
C SER A 117 -1.74 -16.48 0.41
N ASN A 118 -1.72 -15.39 -0.39
CA ASN A 118 -2.87 -14.97 -1.20
C ASN A 118 -4.14 -14.76 -0.34
N ALA A 119 -4.00 -14.00 0.77
CA ALA A 119 -5.06 -13.82 1.77
C ALA A 119 -6.27 -13.04 1.24
N ASP A 120 -6.15 -12.31 0.15
CA ASP A 120 -7.26 -11.71 -0.62
C ASP A 120 -8.21 -12.77 -1.21
N SER A 121 -7.77 -14.01 -1.39
CA SER A 121 -8.63 -15.13 -1.78
C SER A 121 -9.44 -15.73 -0.61
N MET A 122 -9.25 -15.26 0.62
CA MET A 122 -10.01 -15.74 1.80
C MET A 122 -11.50 -15.44 1.68
N THR A 123 -12.33 -16.46 1.96
CA THR A 123 -13.76 -16.22 2.13
C THR A 123 -14.03 -15.31 3.34
N LEU A 124 -15.13 -14.58 3.34
CA LEU A 124 -15.51 -13.72 4.47
C LEU A 124 -15.60 -14.49 5.80
N ARG A 125 -16.01 -15.77 5.75
CA ARG A 125 -16.03 -16.64 6.95
C ARG A 125 -14.61 -16.93 7.45
N ALA A 126 -13.68 -17.20 6.54
CA ALA A 126 -12.28 -17.41 6.88
C ALA A 126 -11.65 -16.16 7.51
N GLN A 127 -11.91 -14.98 6.93
CA GLN A 127 -11.47 -13.71 7.49
C GLN A 127 -12.04 -13.47 8.90
N ASN A 128 -13.35 -13.67 9.10
CA ASN A 128 -13.99 -13.50 10.41
C ASN A 128 -13.46 -14.49 11.45
N ARG A 129 -13.10 -15.72 11.05
CA ARG A 129 -12.49 -16.70 11.97
C ARG A 129 -11.12 -16.24 12.45
N LEU A 130 -10.32 -15.63 11.57
CA LEU A 130 -8.99 -15.14 11.92
C LEU A 130 -9.02 -13.94 12.90
N LEU A 131 -10.10 -13.14 12.90
CA LEU A 131 -10.23 -11.96 13.75
C LEU A 131 -10.04 -12.27 15.22
N LYS A 132 -10.64 -13.36 15.72
CA LYS A 132 -10.51 -13.72 17.14
C LYS A 132 -9.05 -13.98 17.54
N THR A 133 -8.27 -14.60 16.67
CA THR A 133 -6.84 -14.85 16.92
C THR A 133 -6.00 -13.59 16.78
N LEU A 134 -6.42 -12.62 15.95
CA LEU A 134 -5.77 -11.31 15.85
C LEU A 134 -6.10 -10.39 17.03
N GLU A 135 -7.25 -10.57 17.68
CA GLU A 135 -7.64 -9.83 18.88
C GLU A 135 -6.91 -10.33 20.12
N GLU A 136 -6.79 -11.64 20.25
CA GLU A 136 -6.15 -12.32 21.37
C GLU A 136 -5.08 -13.28 20.83
N PRO A 137 -3.96 -12.77 20.31
CA PRO A 137 -2.95 -13.62 19.72
C PRO A 137 -2.28 -14.48 20.78
N PRO A 138 -2.10 -15.79 20.53
CA PRO A 138 -1.34 -16.64 21.43
C PRO A 138 0.11 -16.15 21.56
N GLU A 139 0.69 -16.28 22.73
CA GLU A 139 2.05 -15.83 22.98
C GLU A 139 3.05 -16.51 22.02
N GLY A 140 3.97 -15.73 21.47
CA GLY A 140 4.97 -16.20 20.52
C GLY A 140 4.46 -16.45 19.10
N VAL A 141 3.16 -16.25 18.81
CA VAL A 141 2.58 -16.40 17.47
C VAL A 141 2.65 -15.10 16.68
N THR A 142 3.11 -15.20 15.45
CA THR A 142 3.09 -14.08 14.47
C THR A 142 2.33 -14.51 13.22
N ILE A 143 1.34 -13.74 12.82
CA ILE A 143 0.50 -13.98 11.65
C ILE A 143 0.99 -13.09 10.50
N ILE A 144 1.23 -13.67 9.33
CA ILE A 144 1.60 -12.94 8.11
C ILE A 144 0.57 -13.25 7.03
N LEU A 145 -0.02 -12.19 6.48
CA LEU A 145 -0.98 -12.26 5.39
C LEU A 145 -0.33 -11.63 4.15
N THR A 146 -0.14 -12.38 3.07
CA THR A 146 0.27 -11.77 1.79
C THR A 146 -0.95 -11.49 0.94
N VAL A 147 -1.01 -10.32 0.33
CA VAL A 147 -2.14 -9.85 -0.49
C VAL A 147 -1.65 -9.04 -1.69
N GLU A 148 -2.39 -9.06 -2.78
CA GLU A 148 -2.17 -8.10 -3.86
C GLU A 148 -2.79 -6.75 -3.54
N ASN A 149 -3.95 -6.74 -2.85
CA ASN A 149 -4.64 -5.53 -2.41
C ASN A 149 -5.20 -5.71 -1.00
N ALA A 150 -4.67 -4.94 -0.04
CA ALA A 150 -5.12 -5.01 1.35
C ALA A 150 -6.60 -4.61 1.55
N GLU A 151 -7.19 -3.84 0.62
CA GLU A 151 -8.61 -3.48 0.68
C GLU A 151 -9.56 -4.67 0.50
N SER A 152 -9.08 -5.81 0.00
CA SER A 152 -9.83 -7.07 -0.08
C SER A 152 -10.10 -7.69 1.30
N LEU A 153 -9.27 -7.33 2.29
CA LEU A 153 -9.44 -7.76 3.67
C LEU A 153 -10.41 -6.84 4.41
N VAL A 154 -11.21 -7.43 5.30
CA VAL A 154 -12.12 -6.65 6.15
C VAL A 154 -11.34 -5.63 6.99
N GLN A 155 -11.93 -4.46 7.19
CA GLN A 155 -11.29 -3.36 7.92
C GLN A 155 -10.81 -3.77 9.33
N THR A 156 -11.52 -4.68 9.97
CA THR A 156 -11.20 -5.22 11.29
C THR A 156 -9.88 -6.02 11.33
N ILE A 157 -9.51 -6.73 10.26
CA ILE A 157 -8.18 -7.36 10.11
C ILE A 157 -7.13 -6.28 9.90
N ARG A 158 -7.38 -5.34 8.98
CA ARG A 158 -6.43 -4.26 8.65
C ARG A 158 -6.08 -3.39 9.85
N SER A 159 -7.03 -3.11 10.72
CA SER A 159 -6.80 -2.31 11.93
C SER A 159 -5.95 -3.01 13.00
N ARG A 160 -5.80 -4.34 12.94
CA ARG A 160 -5.06 -5.17 13.91
C ARG A 160 -3.71 -5.68 13.38
N CYS A 161 -3.42 -5.43 12.12
CA CYS A 161 -2.17 -5.84 11.47
C CYS A 161 -1.34 -4.63 11.07
N GLN A 162 -0.03 -4.77 11.10
CA GLN A 162 0.87 -3.78 10.52
C GLN A 162 0.91 -3.97 9.00
N LEU A 163 0.47 -2.95 8.25
CA LEU A 163 0.53 -2.96 6.80
C LEU A 163 1.95 -2.63 6.31
N LEU A 164 2.49 -3.51 5.49
CA LEU A 164 3.77 -3.41 4.81
C LEU A 164 3.49 -3.38 3.30
N LYS A 165 3.49 -2.19 2.72
CA LYS A 165 3.34 -2.02 1.27
C LYS A 165 4.66 -2.22 0.59
N MET A 166 4.70 -3.17 -0.34
CA MET A 166 5.82 -3.36 -1.24
C MET A 166 5.62 -2.53 -2.51
N PHE A 167 6.71 -2.01 -3.00
CA PHE A 167 6.75 -1.41 -4.32
C PHE A 167 7.01 -2.53 -5.33
N SER A 168 6.00 -2.87 -6.13
CA SER A 168 6.13 -3.78 -7.27
C SER A 168 6.43 -2.93 -8.49
N ASP A 169 7.49 -3.23 -9.09
CA ASP A 169 8.03 -2.97 -10.41
C ASP A 169 9.42 -2.38 -10.35
N GLY A 170 10.31 -2.99 -11.12
CA GLY A 170 11.66 -2.57 -11.43
C GLY A 170 11.80 -1.18 -12.10
N LEU A 171 10.93 -0.26 -11.79
CA LEU A 171 11.21 1.15 -11.81
C LEU A 171 11.86 1.45 -10.46
N GLU A 172 13.21 1.41 -10.43
CA GLU A 172 13.93 2.22 -9.48
C GLU A 172 13.32 3.62 -9.55
N ARG A 173 12.38 3.90 -8.66
CA ARG A 173 12.12 5.29 -8.35
C ARG A 173 13.31 5.71 -7.51
N SER A 174 14.37 6.14 -8.20
CA SER A 174 15.40 6.91 -7.55
C SER A 174 14.69 8.09 -6.85
N PRO A 175 15.22 8.62 -5.76
CA PRO A 175 14.66 9.84 -5.16
C PRO A 175 14.40 10.93 -6.21
N GLU A 176 15.19 10.96 -7.27
CA GLU A 176 15.05 11.85 -8.44
C GLU A 176 13.84 11.46 -9.32
N ALA A 177 13.55 10.19 -9.49
CA ALA A 177 12.38 9.73 -10.26
C ALA A 177 11.06 9.95 -9.49
N ASP A 178 11.06 9.80 -8.16
CA ASP A 178 9.92 10.12 -7.30
C ASP A 178 9.69 11.64 -7.27
N GLU A 179 10.73 12.43 -7.19
CA GLU A 179 10.62 13.88 -7.23
C GLU A 179 10.17 14.38 -8.62
N LYS A 180 10.66 13.76 -9.70
CA LYS A 180 10.18 14.02 -11.04
C LYS A 180 8.70 13.64 -11.21
N PHE A 181 8.31 12.45 -10.76
CA PHE A 181 6.90 12.01 -10.81
C PHE A 181 6.01 12.98 -10.04
N ARG A 182 6.39 13.35 -8.81
CA ARG A 182 5.66 14.31 -7.97
C ARG A 182 5.52 15.67 -8.64
N ARG A 183 6.60 16.22 -9.16
CA ARG A 183 6.60 17.51 -9.87
C ARG A 183 5.72 17.49 -11.12
N ASP A 184 5.82 16.42 -11.92
CA ASP A 184 5.01 16.25 -13.12
C ASP A 184 3.52 16.05 -12.76
N ALA A 185 3.22 15.33 -11.68
CA ALA A 185 1.87 15.13 -11.18
C ALA A 185 1.25 16.45 -10.68
N LEU A 186 2.00 17.25 -9.92
CA LEU A 186 1.57 18.58 -9.46
C LEU A 186 1.30 19.50 -10.64
N ALA A 187 2.18 19.52 -11.64
CA ALA A 187 1.99 20.34 -12.84
C ALA A 187 0.75 19.92 -13.63
N THR A 188 0.53 18.60 -13.77
CA THR A 188 -0.65 18.05 -14.48
C THR A 188 -1.93 18.34 -13.71
N ALA A 189 -1.95 18.16 -12.38
CA ALA A 189 -3.11 18.48 -11.53
C ALA A 189 -3.45 19.97 -11.58
N ALA A 190 -2.44 20.85 -11.55
CA ALA A 190 -2.65 22.28 -11.74
C ALA A 190 -3.20 22.61 -13.14
N ALA A 191 -2.73 21.95 -14.19
CA ALA A 191 -3.22 22.13 -15.56
C ALA A 191 -4.72 21.75 -15.69
N VAL A 192 -5.19 20.74 -14.96
CA VAL A 192 -6.62 20.39 -14.88
C VAL A 192 -7.43 21.55 -14.35
N ILE A 193 -7.02 22.14 -13.22
CA ILE A 193 -7.68 23.32 -12.59
C ILE A 193 -7.60 24.55 -13.49
N MET A 194 -6.50 24.74 -14.20
CA MET A 194 -6.32 25.88 -15.12
C MET A 194 -7.19 25.79 -16.37
N GLY A 195 -7.89 24.66 -16.58
CA GLY A 195 -8.73 24.42 -17.74
C GLY A 195 -7.94 24.14 -19.02
N THR A 196 -6.71 23.65 -18.89
CA THR A 196 -5.93 23.18 -20.05
C THR A 196 -6.74 22.10 -20.79
N PRO A 197 -6.93 22.20 -22.11
CA PRO A 197 -7.73 21.25 -22.85
C PRO A 197 -7.31 19.79 -22.58
N ALA A 198 -8.28 18.92 -22.32
CA ALA A 198 -8.02 17.54 -21.96
C ALA A 198 -7.09 16.83 -22.95
N TYR A 199 -7.21 17.08 -24.28
CA TYR A 199 -6.35 16.48 -25.29
C TYR A 199 -4.85 16.83 -25.10
N SER A 200 -4.53 18.01 -24.57
CA SER A 200 -3.14 18.43 -24.29
C SER A 200 -2.57 17.70 -23.08
N ILE A 201 -3.43 17.34 -22.11
CA ILE A 201 -3.06 16.62 -20.89
C ILE A 201 -2.93 15.11 -21.17
N TRP A 202 -3.58 14.57 -22.21
CA TRP A 202 -3.61 13.14 -22.51
C TRP A 202 -2.23 12.51 -22.70
N ASN A 203 -1.30 13.21 -23.31
CA ASN A 203 0.06 12.69 -23.51
C ASN A 203 0.79 12.50 -22.16
N ASP A 204 0.49 13.33 -21.20
CA ASP A 204 1.10 13.26 -19.86
C ASP A 204 0.40 12.24 -18.95
N ILE A 205 -0.90 12.00 -19.17
CA ILE A 205 -1.69 11.09 -18.35
C ILE A 205 -1.24 9.63 -18.52
N GLY A 206 -0.73 9.23 -19.66
CA GLY A 206 -0.30 7.86 -19.94
C GLY A 206 0.63 7.31 -18.85
N ARG A 207 1.58 8.12 -18.37
CA ARG A 207 2.51 7.74 -17.31
C ARG A 207 1.85 7.57 -15.94
N PHE A 208 0.77 8.31 -15.66
CA PHE A 208 0.01 8.22 -14.41
C PHE A 208 -1.05 7.14 -14.42
N THR A 209 -1.33 6.55 -15.57
CA THR A 209 -2.33 5.49 -15.75
C THR A 209 -1.70 4.17 -16.18
N ALA A 210 -0.37 4.10 -16.23
CA ALA A 210 0.38 2.90 -16.61
C ALA A 210 0.19 1.75 -15.60
N SER A 211 0.00 2.07 -14.33
CA SER A 211 -0.32 1.11 -13.28
C SER A 211 -1.35 1.69 -12.30
N ARG A 212 -1.94 0.86 -11.47
CA ARG A 212 -2.87 1.29 -10.41
C ARG A 212 -2.16 2.15 -9.36
N GLU A 213 -0.93 1.80 -9.02
CA GLU A 213 -0.09 2.52 -8.06
C GLU A 213 0.24 3.93 -8.59
N ALA A 214 0.60 4.03 -9.87
CA ALA A 214 0.86 5.33 -10.51
C ALA A 214 -0.40 6.20 -10.49
N ALA A 215 -1.57 5.64 -10.76
CA ALA A 215 -2.84 6.36 -10.71
C ALA A 215 -3.20 6.79 -9.28
N SER A 216 -3.05 5.91 -8.31
CA SER A 216 -3.27 6.24 -6.89
C SER A 216 -2.32 7.35 -6.41
N GLY A 217 -1.04 7.27 -6.79
CA GLY A 217 -0.05 8.31 -6.48
C GLY A 217 -0.40 9.67 -7.09
N PHE A 218 -0.80 9.68 -8.37
CA PHE A 218 -1.25 10.92 -9.03
C PHE A 218 -2.48 11.53 -8.36
N LEU A 219 -3.51 10.71 -8.07
CA LEU A 219 -4.74 11.17 -7.43
C LEU A 219 -4.49 11.75 -6.04
N SER A 220 -3.64 11.11 -5.24
CA SER A 220 -3.26 11.61 -3.92
C SER A 220 -2.51 12.95 -4.00
N ILE A 221 -1.61 13.11 -4.98
CA ILE A 221 -0.90 14.38 -5.19
C ILE A 221 -1.86 15.47 -5.65
N ALA A 222 -2.80 15.16 -6.55
CA ALA A 222 -3.82 16.10 -7.01
C ALA A 222 -4.72 16.56 -5.85
N GLU A 223 -5.21 15.64 -5.04
CA GLU A 223 -6.01 15.92 -3.85
C GLU A 223 -5.28 16.87 -2.89
N THR A 224 -4.00 16.58 -2.56
CA THR A 224 -3.21 17.43 -1.67
C THR A 224 -2.97 18.83 -2.24
N LEU A 225 -2.76 18.97 -3.55
CA LEU A 225 -2.63 20.27 -4.22
C LEU A 225 -3.92 21.08 -4.11
N TYR A 226 -5.08 20.48 -4.40
CA TYR A 226 -6.39 21.15 -4.36
C TYR A 226 -6.75 21.53 -2.93
N ARG A 227 -6.44 20.70 -1.94
CA ARG A 227 -6.59 21.00 -0.53
C ARG A 227 -5.71 22.16 -0.10
N ASP A 228 -4.44 22.18 -0.49
CA ASP A 228 -3.52 23.28 -0.16
C ASP A 228 -3.99 24.60 -0.79
N ALA A 229 -4.52 24.56 -2.02
CA ALA A 229 -5.12 25.74 -2.67
C ALA A 229 -6.36 26.24 -1.91
N LEU A 230 -7.23 25.34 -1.44
CA LEU A 230 -8.40 25.68 -0.64
C LEU A 230 -8.00 26.30 0.71
N ILE A 231 -7.09 25.64 1.45
CA ILE A 231 -6.64 26.05 2.78
C ILE A 231 -5.86 27.37 2.71
N SER A 232 -5.13 27.66 1.63
CA SER A 232 -4.35 28.89 1.49
C SER A 232 -5.19 30.16 1.54
N GLY A 233 -6.51 30.05 1.40
CA GLY A 233 -7.47 31.15 1.64
C GLY A 233 -7.60 31.49 3.12
N TYR A 234 -7.38 30.56 4.01
CA TYR A 234 -7.59 30.68 5.46
C TYR A 234 -6.27 30.69 6.26
N ASP A 235 -5.17 30.23 5.66
CA ASP A 235 -3.82 30.19 6.26
C ASP A 235 -2.80 30.99 5.43
N PRO A 236 -2.76 32.32 5.56
CA PRO A 236 -1.81 33.16 4.84
C PRO A 236 -0.33 32.81 5.13
N GLY A 237 -0.06 32.22 6.29
CA GLY A 237 1.29 31.81 6.71
C GLY A 237 1.74 30.47 6.13
N GLY A 238 0.88 29.73 5.46
CA GLY A 238 1.20 28.47 4.81
C GLY A 238 1.61 27.33 5.73
N ARG A 239 1.27 27.41 7.03
CA ARG A 239 1.67 26.41 8.06
C ARG A 239 0.98 25.06 7.89
N LEU A 240 -0.19 25.06 7.26
CA LEU A 240 -1.03 23.88 7.06
C LEU A 240 -0.85 23.26 5.67
N ARG A 241 0.02 23.82 4.83
CA ARG A 241 0.30 23.30 3.48
C ARG A 241 1.14 22.05 3.54
N LEU A 242 0.76 21.05 2.77
CA LEU A 242 1.53 19.81 2.58
C LEU A 242 2.60 19.95 1.49
N ASN A 243 2.32 20.75 0.44
CA ASN A 243 3.25 20.99 -0.67
C ASN A 243 3.94 22.34 -0.49
N THR A 244 4.85 22.43 0.48
CA THR A 244 5.55 23.66 0.86
C THR A 244 6.46 24.23 -0.24
N ASP A 245 6.91 23.38 -1.14
CA ASP A 245 7.78 23.69 -2.31
C ASP A 245 7.00 24.14 -3.55
N SER A 246 5.68 24.04 -3.56
CA SER A 246 4.80 24.27 -4.71
C SER A 246 3.92 25.52 -4.57
N GLY A 247 4.37 26.51 -3.80
CA GLY A 247 3.60 27.70 -3.48
C GLY A 247 3.05 28.45 -4.69
N GLU A 248 3.80 28.53 -5.80
CA GLU A 248 3.35 29.19 -7.03
C GLU A 248 2.17 28.46 -7.70
N LEU A 249 2.20 27.11 -7.74
CA LEU A 249 1.09 26.31 -8.29
C LEU A 249 -0.16 26.42 -7.43
N ILE A 250 0.00 26.38 -6.11
CA ILE A 250 -1.09 26.54 -5.13
C ILE A 250 -1.79 27.90 -5.33
N GLU A 251 -1.01 28.99 -5.44
CA GLU A 251 -1.57 30.33 -5.64
C GLU A 251 -2.25 30.49 -7.02
N LYS A 252 -1.72 29.84 -8.07
CA LYS A 252 -2.38 29.81 -9.37
C LYS A 252 -3.74 29.08 -9.29
N CYS A 253 -3.81 27.92 -8.66
CA CYS A 253 -5.06 27.17 -8.47
C CYS A 253 -6.09 27.99 -7.66
N LYS A 254 -5.66 28.61 -6.55
CA LYS A 254 -6.49 29.48 -5.72
C LYS A 254 -7.09 30.65 -6.48
N ARG A 255 -6.30 31.32 -7.33
CA ARG A 255 -6.78 32.47 -8.12
C ARG A 255 -7.74 32.07 -9.23
N ARG A 256 -7.64 30.82 -9.72
CA ARG A 256 -8.45 30.33 -10.84
C ARG A 256 -9.82 29.82 -10.41
N CYS A 257 -9.92 29.24 -9.21
CA CYS A 257 -11.11 28.54 -8.74
C CYS A 257 -11.66 29.14 -7.46
N THR A 258 -12.98 29.05 -7.30
CA THR A 258 -13.66 29.33 -6.03
C THR A 258 -13.39 28.22 -5.01
N ALA A 259 -13.65 28.52 -3.71
CA ALA A 259 -13.55 27.50 -2.66
C ALA A 259 -14.47 26.29 -2.92
N GLU A 260 -15.68 26.53 -3.47
CA GLU A 260 -16.62 25.48 -3.84
C GLU A 260 -16.08 24.58 -4.95
N GLN A 261 -15.44 25.17 -5.98
CA GLN A 261 -14.83 24.41 -7.07
C GLN A 261 -13.64 23.60 -6.62
N LEU A 262 -12.81 24.11 -5.71
CA LEU A 262 -11.69 23.37 -5.14
C LEU A 262 -12.18 22.22 -4.23
N ALA A 263 -13.23 22.43 -3.44
CA ALA A 263 -13.84 21.37 -2.64
C ALA A 263 -14.40 20.25 -3.54
N TYR A 264 -15.05 20.61 -4.65
CA TYR A 264 -15.53 19.65 -5.63
C TYR A 264 -14.39 18.87 -6.29
N ALA A 265 -13.28 19.52 -6.62
CA ALA A 265 -12.12 18.86 -7.20
C ALA A 265 -11.47 17.84 -6.23
N ILE A 266 -11.47 18.13 -4.93
CA ILE A 266 -11.05 17.20 -3.88
C ILE A 266 -11.97 15.98 -3.86
N GLU A 267 -13.30 16.19 -3.81
CA GLU A 267 -14.30 15.11 -3.79
C GLU A 267 -14.23 14.23 -5.04
N SER A 268 -13.99 14.82 -6.21
CA SER A 268 -13.81 14.09 -7.47
C SER A 268 -12.54 13.24 -7.45
N ALA A 269 -11.43 13.74 -6.87
CA ALA A 269 -10.21 12.95 -6.71
C ALA A 269 -10.40 11.79 -5.72
N GLU A 270 -11.05 12.02 -4.57
CA GLU A 270 -11.40 10.95 -3.62
C GLU A 270 -12.31 9.88 -4.26
N THR A 271 -13.26 10.29 -5.10
CA THR A 271 -14.15 9.37 -5.81
C THR A 271 -13.36 8.50 -6.78
N ALA A 272 -12.42 9.07 -7.52
CA ALA A 272 -11.53 8.32 -8.41
C ALA A 272 -10.66 7.30 -7.64
N VAL A 273 -10.19 7.63 -6.43
CA VAL A 273 -9.49 6.67 -5.55
C VAL A 273 -10.41 5.51 -5.14
N LYS A 274 -11.67 5.80 -4.77
CA LYS A 274 -12.66 4.75 -4.45
C LYS A 274 -12.97 3.86 -5.65
N ASP A 275 -13.01 4.41 -6.86
CA ASP A 275 -13.23 3.67 -8.10
C ASP A 275 -12.05 2.73 -8.41
N LEU A 276 -10.80 3.20 -8.20
CA LEU A 276 -9.63 2.32 -8.27
C LEU A 276 -9.75 1.14 -7.30
N ALA A 277 -10.18 1.38 -6.06
CA ALA A 277 -10.39 0.30 -5.08
C ALA A 277 -11.47 -0.71 -5.51
N ARG A 278 -12.45 -0.27 -6.32
CA ARG A 278 -13.52 -1.10 -6.90
C ARG A 278 -13.16 -1.77 -8.22
N ASN A 279 -11.88 -1.84 -8.57
CA ASN A 279 -11.37 -2.43 -9.82
C ASN A 279 -11.75 -1.69 -11.11
N VAL A 280 -12.09 -0.42 -11.06
CA VAL A 280 -12.17 0.42 -12.25
C VAL A 280 -10.76 0.60 -12.82
N SER A 281 -10.62 0.59 -14.14
CA SER A 281 -9.30 0.77 -14.76
C SER A 281 -8.69 2.13 -14.43
N ALA A 282 -7.37 2.17 -14.19
CA ALA A 282 -6.62 3.38 -13.86
C ALA A 282 -6.86 4.51 -14.86
N GLY A 283 -6.84 4.17 -16.15
CA GLY A 283 -7.11 5.13 -17.21
C GLY A 283 -8.51 5.72 -17.16
N HIS A 284 -9.52 4.93 -16.78
CA HIS A 284 -10.90 5.41 -16.69
C HIS A 284 -11.11 6.32 -15.49
N ALA A 285 -10.65 5.89 -14.31
CA ALA A 285 -10.79 6.67 -13.07
C ALA A 285 -10.14 8.06 -13.17
N VAL A 286 -8.88 8.13 -13.63
CA VAL A 286 -8.16 9.40 -13.78
C VAL A 286 -8.81 10.30 -14.86
N LYS A 287 -9.18 9.73 -16.01
CA LYS A 287 -9.80 10.50 -17.10
C LYS A 287 -11.14 11.06 -16.69
N TYR A 288 -11.97 10.25 -16.03
CA TYR A 288 -13.28 10.70 -15.56
C TYR A 288 -13.15 11.86 -14.57
N MET A 289 -12.26 11.75 -13.59
CA MET A 289 -11.97 12.83 -12.65
C MET A 289 -11.59 14.15 -13.38
N ILE A 290 -10.73 14.06 -14.39
CA ILE A 290 -10.30 15.26 -15.13
C ILE A 290 -11.46 15.92 -15.84
N PHE A 291 -12.29 15.14 -16.55
CA PHE A 291 -13.48 15.69 -17.22
C PHE A 291 -14.46 16.29 -16.26
N ASP A 292 -14.77 15.60 -15.17
CA ASP A 292 -15.71 16.01 -14.15
C ASP A 292 -15.30 17.35 -13.50
N ILE A 293 -14.03 17.49 -13.14
CA ILE A 293 -13.49 18.76 -12.62
C ILE A 293 -13.56 19.87 -13.65
N GLN A 294 -13.19 19.61 -14.91
CA GLN A 294 -13.18 20.64 -15.95
C GLN A 294 -14.59 21.11 -16.34
N GLU A 295 -15.56 20.20 -16.37
CA GLU A 295 -16.95 20.53 -16.59
C GLU A 295 -17.48 21.48 -15.52
N LYS A 296 -17.26 21.15 -14.24
CA LYS A 296 -17.67 21.98 -13.09
C LYS A 296 -17.03 23.36 -13.08
N ILE A 297 -15.75 23.47 -13.47
CA ILE A 297 -15.05 24.75 -13.53
C ILE A 297 -15.55 25.62 -14.68
N ASN A 298 -15.85 25.01 -15.84
CA ASN A 298 -16.27 25.73 -17.03
C ASN A 298 -17.73 26.18 -16.99
N ASP A 299 -18.63 25.38 -16.39
CA ASP A 299 -20.05 25.73 -16.24
C ASP A 299 -20.28 27.05 -15.47
N ASN A 300 -19.50 27.30 -14.43
CA ASN A 300 -19.58 28.55 -13.66
C ASN A 300 -18.94 29.76 -14.37
N SER A 301 -18.01 29.54 -15.32
CA SER A 301 -17.44 30.66 -16.11
C SER A 301 -18.44 31.22 -17.12
N ASN A 302 -19.48 30.48 -17.46
CA ASN A 302 -20.58 30.98 -18.33
C ASN A 302 -21.70 31.69 -17.57
N ARG A 303 -21.88 31.41 -16.26
CA ARG A 303 -22.91 32.09 -15.43
C ARG A 303 -22.50 33.47 -14.93
N SER A 304 -21.22 33.82 -14.95
CA SER A 304 -20.72 35.13 -14.56
C SER A 304 -20.57 36.12 -15.73
N LYS A 305 -21.08 35.78 -16.92
CA LYS A 305 -21.05 36.60 -18.14
C LYS A 305 -22.44 36.99 -18.65
N ILE A 306 -23.51 36.87 -17.82
CA ILE A 306 -24.87 37.32 -18.13
C ILE A 306 -25.24 38.42 -17.14
#